data_d33b73ea49e2be36d0501cdfcc285373
#
_entry.id   d33b73ea49e2be36d0501cdfcc285373
#
_cell.length_a   1.000
_cell.length_b   1.000
_cell.length_c   1.000
_cell.angle_alpha   90.00
_cell.angle_beta   90.00
_cell.angle_gamma   90.00
#
_symmetry.space_group_name_H-M   'P 1'
#
loop_
_entity.id
_entity.type
_entity.pdbx_description
1 polymer ?
#
loop_
_entity_poly.entity_id
_entity_poly.type
_entity_poly.pdbx_seq_one_letter_code
_entity_poly.pdbx_strand_id
1 'polypeptide(L)'
;MNYPIVVFLLLLSLWSPAGLAAGVLKLSRTELRFTPDEPQGELYAQNTGDTPLYLEVDQRLVLNPGQSPEHLLAIHEVQRPSLLVTPGRLVLAPGQKYRMTLKALKTPTSNQVWRITFRPRERLIVEAGTDAGQPAPLAVSVGYGVVIYQRAANHRSPAHLE
;
A
#
# COMPACT_ATOMS: atom_id res chain seq x y z
N MET A 1 -42.25 -42.95 9.33
CA MET A 1 -41.81 -41.65 8.78
C MET A 1 -40.57 -41.23 9.54
N ASN A 2 -39.37 -41.26 8.83
CA ASN A 2 -38.04 -41.25 9.45
C ASN A 2 -37.54 -39.80 9.64
N TYR A 3 -38.09 -39.06 10.62
CA TYR A 3 -37.66 -37.73 11.01
C TYR A 3 -36.20 -37.59 11.50
N PRO A 4 -35.55 -38.60 12.14
CA PRO A 4 -34.19 -38.48 12.65
C PRO A 4 -33.13 -38.30 11.53
N ILE A 5 -33.35 -38.79 10.32
CA ILE A 5 -32.40 -38.66 9.19
C ILE A 5 -32.40 -37.25 8.64
N VAL A 6 -33.57 -36.61 8.57
CA VAL A 6 -33.71 -35.21 8.07
C VAL A 6 -33.07 -34.21 9.04
N VAL A 7 -33.19 -34.44 10.36
CA VAL A 7 -32.57 -33.57 11.39
C VAL A 7 -31.05 -33.74 11.38
N PHE A 8 -30.53 -34.95 11.13
CA PHE A 8 -29.09 -35.18 11.03
C PHE A 8 -28.45 -34.55 9.80
N LEU A 9 -29.16 -34.54 8.66
CA LEU A 9 -28.73 -33.87 7.44
C LEU A 9 -28.74 -32.34 7.56
N LEU A 10 -29.67 -31.76 8.34
CA LEU A 10 -29.73 -30.32 8.61
C LEU A 10 -28.60 -29.85 9.54
N LEU A 11 -28.12 -30.70 10.44
CA LEU A 11 -27.00 -30.39 11.34
C LEU A 11 -25.63 -30.46 10.64
N LEU A 12 -25.47 -31.23 9.57
CA LEU A 12 -24.23 -31.29 8.79
C LEU A 12 -24.01 -30.04 7.90
N SER A 13 -25.06 -29.32 7.55
CA SER A 13 -24.96 -28.12 6.68
C SER A 13 -24.44 -26.88 7.39
N LEU A 14 -24.25 -26.91 8.72
CA LEU A 14 -23.73 -25.78 9.52
C LEU A 14 -22.20 -25.73 9.63
N TRP A 15 -21.49 -26.71 9.11
CA TRP A 15 -20.02 -26.69 9.00
C TRP A 15 -19.57 -26.16 7.64
N SER A 16 -19.95 -24.92 7.34
CA SER A 16 -19.25 -24.20 6.28
C SER A 16 -17.82 -23.93 6.77
N PRO A 17 -16.77 -24.39 6.07
CA PRO A 17 -15.41 -23.97 6.40
C PRO A 17 -15.38 -22.46 6.24
N ALA A 18 -15.12 -21.75 7.33
CA ALA A 18 -14.82 -20.32 7.27
C ALA A 18 -13.58 -20.17 6.38
N GLY A 19 -13.78 -19.79 5.13
CA GLY A 19 -12.68 -19.47 4.23
C GLY A 19 -11.86 -18.38 4.89
N LEU A 20 -10.59 -18.69 5.23
CA LEU A 20 -9.64 -17.72 5.73
C LEU A 20 -9.42 -16.71 4.58
N ALA A 21 -10.10 -15.58 4.65
CA ALA A 21 -9.83 -14.51 3.71
C ALA A 21 -8.46 -13.92 4.07
N ALA A 22 -7.58 -13.84 3.08
CA ALA A 22 -6.27 -13.21 3.22
C ALA A 22 -6.41 -11.77 3.71
N GLY A 23 -5.37 -11.22 4.32
CA GLY A 23 -5.33 -9.80 4.67
C GLY A 23 -5.54 -8.94 3.43
N VAL A 24 -6.48 -7.98 3.47
CA VAL A 24 -6.86 -7.12 2.34
C VAL A 24 -6.53 -5.68 2.68
N LEU A 25 -5.65 -5.07 1.88
CA LEU A 25 -5.29 -3.66 2.04
C LEU A 25 -6.32 -2.75 1.37
N LYS A 26 -6.84 -1.79 2.15
CA LYS A 26 -7.60 -0.65 1.66
C LYS A 26 -6.83 0.64 1.97
N LEU A 27 -6.58 1.44 0.95
CA LEU A 27 -6.01 2.78 1.08
C LEU A 27 -7.12 3.83 0.97
N SER A 28 -7.04 4.88 1.78
CA SER A 28 -8.04 5.96 1.77
C SER A 28 -7.95 6.82 0.52
N ARG A 29 -6.77 6.91 -0.08
CA ARG A 29 -6.47 7.70 -1.28
C ARG A 29 -5.39 7.00 -2.11
N THR A 30 -5.44 7.20 -3.42
CA THR A 30 -4.41 6.75 -4.37
C THR A 30 -3.59 7.93 -4.91
N GLU A 31 -4.05 9.15 -4.67
CA GLU A 31 -3.40 10.40 -5.08
C GLU A 31 -3.47 11.43 -3.95
N LEU A 32 -2.38 12.16 -3.77
CA LEU A 32 -2.26 13.28 -2.84
C LEU A 32 -1.54 14.43 -3.52
N ARG A 33 -1.88 15.66 -3.12
CA ARG A 33 -1.25 16.88 -3.63
C ARG A 33 -0.78 17.74 -2.48
N PHE A 34 0.51 18.06 -2.46
CA PHE A 34 1.13 18.95 -1.51
C PHE A 34 1.50 20.25 -2.22
N THR A 35 1.07 21.35 -1.65
CA THR A 35 1.43 22.68 -2.10
C THR A 35 2.17 23.40 -0.97
N PRO A 36 2.88 24.49 -1.24
CA PRO A 36 3.50 25.31 -0.17
C PRO A 36 2.50 25.76 0.89
N ASP A 37 1.26 26.05 0.49
CA ASP A 37 0.19 26.53 1.37
C ASP A 37 -0.48 25.37 2.12
N GLU A 38 -0.49 24.16 1.53
CA GLU A 38 -1.04 22.93 2.11
C GLU A 38 0.02 21.83 2.10
N PRO A 39 1.03 21.89 3.00
CA PRO A 39 2.14 20.92 3.02
C PRO A 39 1.77 19.61 3.70
N GLN A 40 0.50 19.37 3.98
CA GLN A 40 0.01 18.20 4.72
C GLN A 40 -1.07 17.47 3.95
N GLY A 41 -1.11 16.15 4.14
CA GLY A 41 -2.14 15.29 3.60
C GLY A 41 -2.37 14.10 4.52
N GLU A 42 -3.55 13.50 4.41
CA GLU A 42 -3.90 12.32 5.19
C GLU A 42 -3.97 11.09 4.30
N LEU A 43 -3.28 10.04 4.72
CA LEU A 43 -3.32 8.73 4.09
C LEU A 43 -3.55 7.69 5.18
N TYR A 44 -4.57 6.89 5.00
CA TYR A 44 -4.86 5.77 5.89
C TYR A 44 -4.69 4.45 5.14
N ALA A 45 -4.04 3.51 5.80
CA ALA A 45 -3.98 2.11 5.43
C ALA A 45 -4.89 1.32 6.37
N GLN A 46 -5.77 0.50 5.83
CA GLN A 46 -6.70 -0.32 6.60
C GLN A 46 -6.64 -1.77 6.11
N ASN A 47 -6.59 -2.70 7.04
CA ASN A 47 -6.80 -4.10 6.76
C ASN A 47 -8.30 -4.41 6.82
N THR A 48 -8.90 -4.73 5.68
CA THR A 48 -10.32 -5.11 5.59
C THR A 48 -10.51 -6.62 5.53
N GLY A 49 -9.42 -7.39 5.59
CA GLY A 49 -9.44 -8.85 5.71
C GLY A 49 -9.53 -9.31 7.16
N ASP A 50 -9.54 -10.62 7.36
CA ASP A 50 -9.69 -11.29 8.66
C ASP A 50 -8.39 -11.91 9.20
N THR A 51 -7.29 -11.79 8.46
CA THR A 51 -5.95 -12.18 8.93
C THR A 51 -5.03 -10.95 9.08
N PRO A 52 -3.99 -11.02 9.94
CA PRO A 52 -3.01 -9.94 10.04
C PRO A 52 -2.32 -9.67 8.71
N LEU A 53 -2.20 -8.38 8.35
CA LEU A 53 -1.57 -7.92 7.13
C LEU A 53 -0.21 -7.30 7.42
N TYR A 54 0.85 -7.88 6.88
CA TYR A 54 2.23 -7.39 6.98
C TYR A 54 2.56 -6.61 5.71
N LEU A 55 2.96 -5.35 5.86
CA LEU A 55 3.21 -4.43 4.74
C LEU A 55 4.64 -3.92 4.78
N GLU A 56 5.28 -3.89 3.62
CA GLU A 56 6.45 -3.08 3.33
C GLU A 56 6.00 -1.85 2.56
N VAL A 57 6.47 -0.68 2.97
CA VAL A 57 6.14 0.61 2.34
C VAL A 57 7.41 1.17 1.71
N ASP A 58 7.44 1.20 0.39
CA ASP A 58 8.55 1.69 -0.42
C ASP A 58 8.22 3.08 -0.95
N GLN A 59 9.16 4.02 -0.83
CA GLN A 59 9.03 5.39 -1.33
C GLN A 59 10.08 5.66 -2.39
N ARG A 60 9.64 6.14 -3.56
CA ARG A 60 10.51 6.46 -4.70
C ARG A 60 10.16 7.80 -5.30
N LEU A 61 11.20 8.54 -5.72
CA LEU A 61 11.07 9.74 -6.53
C LEU A 61 10.96 9.34 -8.01
N VAL A 62 9.97 9.87 -8.72
CA VAL A 62 9.84 9.70 -10.17
C VAL A 62 10.68 10.78 -10.85
N LEU A 63 11.73 10.39 -11.55
CA LEU A 63 12.67 11.32 -12.21
C LEU A 63 12.13 11.89 -13.53
N ASN A 64 11.25 11.14 -14.20
CA ASN A 64 10.68 11.49 -15.51
C ASN A 64 9.14 11.35 -15.52
N PRO A 65 8.41 12.17 -14.74
CA PRO A 65 6.95 12.07 -14.65
C PRO A 65 6.29 12.17 -16.04
N GLY A 66 5.32 11.26 -16.28
CA GLY A 66 4.58 11.23 -17.56
C GLY A 66 5.29 10.53 -18.72
N GLN A 67 6.47 9.97 -18.51
CA GLN A 67 7.20 9.19 -19.52
C GLN A 67 7.15 7.69 -19.20
N SER A 68 7.32 6.86 -20.23
CA SER A 68 7.41 5.41 -20.09
C SER A 68 8.69 4.92 -20.80
N PRO A 69 9.53 4.08 -20.16
CA PRO A 69 9.41 3.59 -18.78
C PRO A 69 9.68 4.69 -17.75
N GLU A 70 9.05 4.57 -16.57
CA GLU A 70 9.34 5.47 -15.45
C GLU A 70 10.73 5.16 -14.85
N HIS A 71 11.48 6.22 -14.57
CA HIS A 71 12.75 6.12 -13.84
C HIS A 71 12.49 6.47 -12.37
N LEU A 72 12.71 5.51 -11.50
CA LEU A 72 12.41 5.59 -10.06
C LEU A 72 13.69 5.58 -9.25
N LEU A 73 13.87 6.59 -8.39
CA LEU A 73 14.99 6.69 -7.45
C LEU A 73 14.48 6.39 -6.03
N ALA A 74 15.10 5.41 -5.37
CA ALA A 74 14.70 5.04 -4.02
C ALA A 74 14.98 6.16 -3.02
N ILE A 75 14.14 6.31 -1.97
CA ILE A 75 14.25 7.41 -1.00
C ILE A 75 15.65 7.52 -0.37
N HIS A 76 16.31 6.40 -0.10
CA HIS A 76 17.65 6.37 0.50
C HIS A 76 18.76 6.83 -0.45
N GLU A 77 18.50 6.88 -1.75
CA GLU A 77 19.42 7.40 -2.77
C GLU A 77 19.22 8.89 -3.02
N VAL A 78 18.09 9.46 -2.53
CA VAL A 78 17.81 10.89 -2.67
C VAL A 78 18.58 11.66 -1.59
N GLN A 79 19.61 12.42 -1.97
CA GLN A 79 20.50 13.14 -1.03
C GLN A 79 19.75 14.08 -0.08
N ARG A 80 18.73 14.78 -0.57
CA ARG A 80 17.93 15.74 0.21
C ARG A 80 16.45 15.59 -0.12
N PRO A 81 15.78 14.58 0.42
CA PRO A 81 14.38 14.38 0.14
C PRO A 81 13.53 15.55 0.62
N SER A 82 12.51 15.91 -0.14
CA SER A 82 11.55 16.97 0.21
C SER A 82 10.34 16.42 0.96
N LEU A 83 10.10 15.11 0.89
CA LEU A 83 8.99 14.41 1.50
C LEU A 83 9.48 13.11 2.14
N LEU A 84 8.95 12.80 3.31
CA LEU A 84 9.15 11.52 3.98
C LEU A 84 7.79 10.89 4.32
N VAL A 85 7.66 9.60 4.00
CA VAL A 85 6.49 8.77 4.34
C VAL A 85 6.92 7.68 5.31
N THR A 86 6.26 7.60 6.45
CA THR A 86 6.56 6.61 7.50
C THR A 86 5.29 5.99 8.07
N PRO A 87 5.37 4.76 8.61
CA PRO A 87 6.54 3.89 8.70
C PRO A 87 6.84 3.15 7.39
N GLY A 88 8.09 2.68 7.22
CA GLY A 88 8.51 1.84 6.08
C GLY A 88 8.06 0.38 6.20
N ARG A 89 7.57 -0.03 7.37
CA ARG A 89 6.97 -1.35 7.63
C ARG A 89 5.79 -1.20 8.57
N LEU A 90 4.73 -1.95 8.31
CA LEU A 90 3.48 -1.82 9.05
C LEU A 90 2.83 -3.20 9.20
N VAL A 91 2.30 -3.48 10.38
CA VAL A 91 1.47 -4.65 10.64
C VAL A 91 0.09 -4.17 11.05
N LEU A 92 -0.94 -4.65 10.35
CA LEU A 92 -2.33 -4.31 10.63
C LEU A 92 -3.08 -5.58 11.05
N ALA A 93 -3.65 -5.56 12.23
CA ALA A 93 -4.62 -6.57 12.65
C ALA A 93 -5.90 -6.48 11.78
N PRO A 94 -6.73 -7.53 11.74
CA PRO A 94 -8.03 -7.48 11.09
C PRO A 94 -8.85 -6.26 11.50
N GLY A 95 -9.39 -5.51 10.53
CA GLY A 95 -10.17 -4.30 10.75
C GLY A 95 -9.37 -3.06 11.14
N GLN A 96 -8.10 -3.21 11.49
CA GLN A 96 -7.28 -2.09 11.96
C GLN A 96 -7.02 -1.07 10.85
N LYS A 97 -7.18 0.22 11.22
CA LYS A 97 -6.85 1.38 10.40
C LYS A 97 -5.67 2.13 11.00
N TYR A 98 -4.69 2.47 10.17
CA TYR A 98 -3.48 3.19 10.57
C TYR A 98 -3.33 4.46 9.74
N ARG A 99 -3.02 5.59 10.39
CA ARG A 99 -2.70 6.85 9.74
C ARG A 99 -1.22 6.91 9.44
N MET A 100 -0.87 6.95 8.15
CA MET A 100 0.51 7.15 7.72
C MET A 100 0.97 8.57 8.05
N THR A 101 2.22 8.71 8.44
CA THR A 101 2.85 10.03 8.61
C THR A 101 3.45 10.48 7.29
N LEU A 102 2.93 11.57 6.76
CA LEU A 102 3.41 12.23 5.55
C LEU A 102 4.03 13.56 5.96
N LYS A 103 5.35 13.66 5.92
CA LYS A 103 6.07 14.86 6.39
C LYS A 103 6.77 15.55 5.22
N ALA A 104 6.28 16.74 4.86
CA ALA A 104 7.04 17.63 4.00
C ALA A 104 8.25 18.15 4.77
N LEU A 105 9.45 17.85 4.30
CA LEU A 105 10.72 18.24 4.92
C LEU A 105 11.17 19.61 4.44
N LYS A 106 10.85 19.93 3.20
CA LYS A 106 11.12 21.22 2.56
C LYS A 106 10.22 21.41 1.33
N THR A 107 10.06 22.63 0.90
CA THR A 107 9.47 22.96 -0.40
C THR A 107 10.50 22.64 -1.49
N PRO A 108 10.19 21.83 -2.49
CA PRO A 108 11.11 21.53 -3.56
C PRO A 108 11.30 22.74 -4.51
N THR A 109 12.43 22.80 -5.19
CA THR A 109 12.73 23.86 -6.19
C THR A 109 12.02 23.64 -7.53
N SER A 110 11.64 22.41 -7.82
CA SER A 110 10.84 22.02 -8.98
C SER A 110 9.75 21.05 -8.54
N ASN A 111 8.66 20.94 -9.29
CA ASN A 111 7.60 19.98 -9.00
C ASN A 111 8.17 18.57 -8.95
N GLN A 112 7.81 17.82 -7.92
CA GLN A 112 8.24 16.46 -7.70
C GLN A 112 7.04 15.51 -7.64
N VAL A 113 7.26 14.29 -8.11
CA VAL A 113 6.28 13.21 -8.04
C VAL A 113 6.90 12.05 -7.25
N TRP A 114 6.22 11.65 -6.19
CA TRP A 114 6.63 10.54 -5.34
C TRP A 114 5.68 9.37 -5.55
N ARG A 115 6.25 8.18 -5.69
CA ARG A 115 5.50 6.93 -5.72
C ARG A 115 5.70 6.19 -4.40
N ILE A 116 4.60 5.91 -3.73
CA ILE A 116 4.56 5.11 -2.51
C ILE A 116 3.93 3.77 -2.86
N THR A 117 4.62 2.68 -2.58
CA THR A 117 4.13 1.34 -2.89
C THR A 117 4.00 0.54 -1.60
N PHE A 118 2.80 0.08 -1.30
CA PHE A 118 2.52 -0.84 -0.20
C PHE A 118 2.54 -2.26 -0.75
N ARG A 119 3.46 -3.08 -0.26
CA ARG A 119 3.59 -4.49 -0.67
C ARG A 119 3.21 -5.39 0.49
N PRO A 120 2.15 -6.18 0.38
CA PRO A 120 1.89 -7.24 1.33
C PRO A 120 3.05 -8.23 1.32
N ARG A 121 3.54 -8.57 2.52
CA ARG A 121 4.47 -9.66 2.71
C ARG A 121 3.69 -10.85 3.22
N GLU A 122 3.44 -11.80 2.37
CA GLU A 122 2.95 -13.10 2.79
C GLU A 122 4.07 -13.82 3.52
N ARG A 123 3.74 -14.38 4.68
CA ARG A 123 4.66 -15.26 5.38
C ARG A 123 4.66 -16.59 4.63
N LEU A 124 5.61 -16.78 3.71
CA LEU A 124 5.86 -18.07 3.10
C LEU A 124 6.31 -19.03 4.21
N ILE A 125 5.41 -19.92 4.65
CA ILE A 125 5.79 -21.09 5.41
C ILE A 125 6.32 -22.06 4.35
N VAL A 126 7.63 -22.09 4.17
CA VAL A 126 8.28 -23.10 3.35
C VAL A 126 8.31 -24.36 4.21
N GLU A 127 7.31 -25.21 4.09
CA GLU A 127 7.45 -26.60 4.51
C GLU A 127 8.42 -27.26 3.52
N ALA A 128 9.64 -27.49 3.96
CA ALA A 128 10.61 -28.26 3.21
C ALA A 128 10.17 -29.73 3.21
N GLY A 129 9.19 -30.05 2.37
CA GLY A 129 8.84 -31.43 2.05
C GLY A 129 9.91 -32.02 1.12
N THR A 130 10.42 -33.20 1.49
CA THR A 130 11.45 -33.95 0.77
C THR A 130 10.93 -34.66 -0.50
N ASP A 131 9.86 -34.18 -1.13
CA ASP A 131 9.33 -34.76 -2.34
C ASP A 131 9.78 -33.99 -3.58
N ALA A 132 10.82 -34.53 -4.20
CA ALA A 132 11.27 -34.11 -5.52
C ALA A 132 10.14 -34.33 -6.55
N GLY A 133 9.43 -33.31 -6.96
CA GLY A 133 8.50 -33.38 -8.09
C GLY A 133 7.22 -32.54 -8.02
N GLN A 134 6.93 -31.83 -6.95
CA GLN A 134 5.80 -30.91 -6.95
C GLN A 134 6.23 -29.50 -7.47
N PRO A 135 5.46 -28.91 -8.40
CA PRO A 135 5.74 -27.56 -8.85
C PRO A 135 5.62 -26.59 -7.66
N ALA A 136 6.64 -25.77 -7.47
CA ALA A 136 6.62 -24.73 -6.43
C ALA A 136 5.39 -23.83 -6.62
N PRO A 137 4.61 -23.53 -5.57
CA PRO A 137 3.47 -22.63 -5.69
C PRO A 137 3.95 -21.26 -6.16
N LEU A 138 3.34 -20.73 -7.21
CA LEU A 138 3.59 -19.37 -7.70
C LEU A 138 2.97 -18.36 -6.73
N ALA A 139 3.80 -17.69 -5.94
CA ALA A 139 3.34 -16.58 -5.10
C ALA A 139 3.33 -15.29 -5.93
N VAL A 140 2.14 -14.72 -6.19
CA VAL A 140 1.98 -13.42 -6.83
C VAL A 140 1.78 -12.37 -5.74
N SER A 141 2.69 -11.40 -5.64
CA SER A 141 2.54 -10.25 -4.76
C SER A 141 2.04 -9.04 -5.54
N VAL A 142 0.90 -8.48 -5.12
CA VAL A 142 0.32 -7.27 -5.71
C VAL A 142 0.71 -6.06 -4.85
N GLY A 143 1.36 -5.07 -5.46
CA GLY A 143 1.66 -3.80 -4.79
C GLY A 143 0.54 -2.77 -5.00
N TYR A 144 0.18 -2.04 -3.94
CA TYR A 144 -0.79 -0.94 -3.97
C TYR A 144 -0.05 0.39 -4.04
N GLY A 145 -0.30 1.19 -5.07
CA GLY A 145 0.39 2.45 -5.31
C GLY A 145 -0.39 3.67 -4.85
N VAL A 146 0.34 4.64 -4.27
CA VAL A 146 -0.13 6.01 -4.03
C VAL A 146 0.85 6.96 -4.71
N VAL A 147 0.32 7.94 -5.42
CA VAL A 147 1.11 9.00 -6.06
C VAL A 147 0.95 10.29 -5.26
N ILE A 148 2.07 10.93 -4.94
CA ILE A 148 2.09 12.22 -4.25
C ILE A 148 2.74 13.26 -5.16
N TYR A 149 1.96 14.26 -5.55
CA TYR A 149 2.44 15.43 -6.29
C TYR A 149 2.83 16.51 -5.30
N GLN A 150 4.10 16.89 -5.29
CA GLN A 150 4.61 17.97 -4.46
C GLN A 150 4.98 19.15 -5.35
N ARG A 151 4.27 20.28 -5.18
CA ARG A 151 4.52 21.49 -5.94
C ARG A 151 5.70 22.27 -5.37
N ALA A 152 6.46 22.87 -6.28
CA ALA A 152 7.48 23.85 -5.95
C ALA A 152 6.84 25.13 -5.40
N ALA A 153 7.62 25.93 -4.67
CA ALA A 153 7.25 27.30 -4.39
C ALA A 153 7.03 28.04 -5.73
N ASN A 154 5.87 28.63 -5.92
CA ASN A 154 5.57 29.34 -7.15
C ASN A 154 6.64 30.40 -7.41
N HIS A 155 7.33 30.32 -8.52
CA HIS A 155 7.75 31.53 -9.19
C HIS A 155 6.44 32.29 -9.48
N ARG A 156 6.24 33.43 -8.85
CA ARG A 156 5.20 34.37 -9.22
C ARG A 156 5.26 34.50 -10.74
N SER A 157 4.19 34.08 -11.42
CA SER A 157 3.98 34.49 -12.81
C SER A 157 4.15 36.02 -12.83
N PRO A 158 4.99 36.57 -13.71
CA PRO A 158 5.09 38.04 -13.79
C PRO A 158 3.69 38.59 -14.00
N ALA A 159 3.28 39.45 -13.08
CA ALA A 159 2.02 40.17 -13.22
C ALA A 159 2.03 40.82 -14.62
N HIS A 160 1.02 40.51 -15.43
CA HIS A 160 0.72 41.31 -16.63
C HIS A 160 0.56 42.75 -16.14
N LEU A 161 1.57 43.58 -16.41
CA LEU A 161 1.44 45.02 -16.41
C LEU A 161 0.66 45.38 -17.69
N GLU A 162 -0.61 45.68 -17.51
CA GLU A 162 -1.33 46.54 -18.47
C GLU A 162 -0.84 47.96 -18.36
#